data_f324dd7d14ed26e5f9686141866d8830
#
_entry.id   f324dd7d14ed26e5f9686141866d8830
#
_cell.length_a   1.000
_cell.length_b   1.000
_cell.length_c   1.000
_cell.angle_alpha   90.00
_cell.angle_beta   90.00
_cell.angle_gamma   90.00
#
_symmetry.space_group_name_H-M   'P 1'
#
loop_
_entity.id
_entity.type
_entity.pdbx_description
1 polymer ?
#
loop_
_entity_poly.entity_id
_entity_poly.type
_entity_poly.pdbx_seq_one_letter_code
_entity_poly.pdbx_strand_id
1 'polypeptide(L)'
;MLDVHHLFSPGQQVYVAGSSNEPKGLLDHLATAPLPDDLNFLHFPLPGLNTTDFTALNPTAVVTTFFMSSTLAKADPARVRFLPMQMRAVFDYLSHGVDVALLQVGFDREGVLRMGPNVDFNAAVLSSAKTVIAELNRGLVAPLCGIAIDPAQIDALFETDR
;
A
#
# COMPACT_ATOMS: atom_id res chain seq x y z
N MET A 1 -9.84 -17.47 -4.11
CA MET A 1 -9.05 -16.27 -3.74
C MET A 1 -8.62 -15.62 -5.05
N LEU A 2 -8.80 -14.31 -5.20
CA LEU A 2 -8.45 -13.60 -6.44
C LEU A 2 -6.91 -13.57 -6.57
N ASP A 3 -6.38 -14.03 -7.70
CA ASP A 3 -4.97 -13.87 -8.01
C ASP A 3 -4.74 -12.47 -8.57
N VAL A 4 -3.95 -11.66 -7.88
CA VAL A 4 -3.64 -10.27 -8.25
C VAL A 4 -2.23 -10.10 -8.82
N HIS A 5 -1.42 -11.15 -8.87
CA HIS A 5 -0.02 -11.07 -9.34
C HIS A 5 0.07 -10.59 -10.80
N HIS A 6 -0.91 -10.96 -11.63
CA HIS A 6 -0.95 -10.56 -13.04
C HIS A 6 -1.18 -9.05 -13.27
N LEU A 7 -1.52 -8.30 -12.22
CA LEU A 7 -1.71 -6.84 -12.28
C LEU A 7 -0.40 -6.05 -12.15
N PHE A 8 0.69 -6.74 -11.85
CA PHE A 8 2.01 -6.11 -11.73
C PHE A 8 2.82 -6.29 -13.01
N SER A 9 3.64 -5.29 -13.31
CA SER A 9 4.59 -5.31 -14.42
C SER A 9 5.98 -4.83 -13.94
N PRO A 10 7.07 -5.27 -14.57
CA PRO A 10 8.41 -4.86 -14.17
C PRO A 10 8.59 -3.33 -14.14
N GLY A 11 9.36 -2.83 -13.19
CA GLY A 11 9.73 -1.42 -13.07
C GLY A 11 8.65 -0.49 -12.52
N GLN A 12 7.50 -1.01 -12.08
CA GLN A 12 6.41 -0.19 -11.55
C GLN A 12 6.71 0.42 -10.18
N GLN A 13 6.11 1.62 -9.96
CA GLN A 13 6.04 2.28 -8.66
C GLN A 13 4.81 1.79 -7.91
N VAL A 14 5.01 1.05 -6.83
CA VAL A 14 3.94 0.41 -6.06
C VAL A 14 3.79 1.10 -4.71
N TYR A 15 2.76 1.92 -4.55
CA TYR A 15 2.45 2.47 -3.23
C TYR A 15 1.79 1.42 -2.33
N VAL A 16 2.24 1.36 -1.09
CA VAL A 16 1.61 0.53 -0.05
C VAL A 16 1.15 1.45 1.08
N ALA A 17 -0.14 1.42 1.37
CA ALA A 17 -0.69 2.15 2.50
C ALA A 17 0.00 1.71 3.80
N GLY A 18 0.37 2.69 4.60
CA GLY A 18 1.10 2.48 5.85
C GLY A 18 0.22 2.65 7.09
N SER A 19 0.87 2.83 8.24
CA SER A 19 0.18 3.03 9.49
C SER A 19 -0.82 1.89 9.79
N SER A 20 -2.00 2.22 10.31
CA SER A 20 -3.08 1.26 10.56
C SER A 20 -3.83 0.80 9.30
N ASN A 21 -3.44 1.32 8.13
CA ASN A 21 -4.04 0.97 6.84
C ASN A 21 -3.22 0.00 6.00
N GLU A 22 -2.14 -0.56 6.54
CA GLU A 22 -1.34 -1.55 5.82
C GLU A 22 -2.23 -2.74 5.39
N PRO A 23 -2.32 -3.06 4.09
CA PRO A 23 -3.16 -4.15 3.60
C PRO A 23 -2.45 -5.50 3.82
N LYS A 24 -2.38 -5.91 5.08
CA LYS A 24 -1.53 -7.02 5.55
C LYS A 24 -1.87 -8.34 4.89
N GLY A 25 -3.16 -8.65 4.71
CA GLY A 25 -3.61 -9.88 4.07
C GLY A 25 -3.25 -9.94 2.59
N LEU A 26 -3.37 -8.80 1.91
CA LEU A 26 -2.93 -8.68 0.51
C LEU A 26 -1.41 -8.84 0.40
N LEU A 27 -0.63 -8.23 1.31
CA LEU A 27 0.83 -8.38 1.32
C LEU A 27 1.27 -9.81 1.60
N ASP A 28 0.61 -10.50 2.53
CA ASP A 28 0.88 -11.92 2.81
C ASP A 28 0.56 -12.79 1.57
N HIS A 29 -0.51 -12.45 0.83
CA HIS A 29 -0.82 -13.12 -0.44
C HIS A 29 0.24 -12.86 -1.52
N LEU A 30 0.68 -11.62 -1.69
CA LEU A 30 1.72 -11.28 -2.66
C LEU A 30 3.05 -12.00 -2.38
N ALA A 31 3.34 -12.32 -1.13
CA ALA A 31 4.52 -13.07 -0.74
C ALA A 31 4.45 -14.57 -1.11
N THR A 32 3.30 -15.09 -1.57
CA THR A 32 3.12 -16.52 -1.92
C THR A 32 3.65 -16.90 -3.29
N ALA A 33 3.90 -15.94 -4.18
CA ALA A 33 4.41 -16.15 -5.53
C ALA A 33 5.37 -15.02 -5.95
N PRO A 34 6.28 -15.27 -6.89
CA PRO A 34 7.20 -14.23 -7.34
C PRO A 34 6.47 -13.04 -7.97
N LEU A 35 6.87 -11.85 -7.57
CA LEU A 35 6.47 -10.60 -8.23
C LEU A 35 7.44 -10.28 -9.38
N PRO A 36 7.02 -9.45 -10.36
CA PRO A 36 7.90 -8.98 -11.42
C PRO A 36 9.14 -8.24 -10.89
N ASP A 37 10.19 -8.21 -11.72
CA ASP A 37 11.45 -7.56 -11.39
C ASP A 37 11.34 -6.03 -11.33
N ASP A 38 12.28 -5.42 -10.61
CA ASP A 38 12.51 -3.97 -10.56
C ASP A 38 11.33 -3.16 -10.00
N LEU A 39 10.46 -3.76 -9.18
CA LEU A 39 9.42 -3.01 -8.48
C LEU A 39 10.05 -2.05 -7.45
N ASN A 40 9.53 -0.82 -7.39
CA ASN A 40 9.87 0.14 -6.35
C ASN A 40 8.66 0.35 -5.42
N PHE A 41 8.73 -0.17 -4.21
CA PHE A 41 7.70 0.00 -3.19
C PHE A 41 7.83 1.37 -2.52
N LEU A 42 6.77 2.18 -2.61
CA LEU A 42 6.67 3.49 -1.97
C LEU A 42 5.91 3.32 -0.66
N HIS A 43 6.57 3.58 0.47
CA HIS A 43 5.98 3.29 1.77
C HIS A 43 6.31 4.34 2.83
N PHE A 44 5.31 4.70 3.64
CA PHE A 44 5.46 5.54 4.83
C PHE A 44 5.14 4.70 6.07
N PRO A 45 6.12 3.99 6.65
CA PRO A 45 5.87 3.13 7.79
C PRO A 45 5.77 3.90 9.10
N LEU A 46 4.92 3.43 10.01
CA LEU A 46 5.04 3.76 11.42
C LEU A 46 5.93 2.72 12.12
N PRO A 47 7.04 3.14 12.75
CA PRO A 47 7.93 2.25 13.46
C PRO A 47 7.21 1.41 14.52
N GLY A 48 7.48 0.10 14.51
CA GLY A 48 6.84 -0.84 15.43
C GLY A 48 5.47 -1.36 14.99
N LEU A 49 4.80 -0.68 14.04
CA LEU A 49 3.53 -1.13 13.47
C LEU A 49 3.73 -1.79 12.11
N ASN A 50 4.41 -1.11 11.20
CA ASN A 50 4.67 -1.63 9.85
C ASN A 50 6.05 -2.31 9.82
N THR A 51 6.05 -3.62 9.70
CA THR A 51 7.25 -4.45 9.80
C THR A 51 7.56 -5.24 8.53
N THR A 52 6.79 -5.04 7.47
CA THR A 52 6.97 -5.74 6.20
C THR A 52 8.28 -5.31 5.54
N ASP A 53 9.10 -6.30 5.16
CA ASP A 53 10.28 -6.09 4.35
C ASP A 53 9.94 -6.33 2.88
N PHE A 54 9.66 -5.25 2.16
CA PHE A 54 9.33 -5.34 0.73
C PHE A 54 10.51 -5.79 -0.12
N THR A 55 11.74 -5.66 0.35
CA THR A 55 12.91 -6.15 -0.38
C THR A 55 12.98 -7.68 -0.40
N ALA A 56 12.27 -8.34 0.50
CA ALA A 56 12.17 -9.79 0.53
C ALA A 56 11.18 -10.36 -0.50
N LEU A 57 10.29 -9.53 -1.08
CA LEU A 57 9.27 -9.98 -2.03
C LEU A 57 9.83 -10.33 -3.41
N ASN A 58 10.96 -9.72 -3.79
CA ASN A 58 11.66 -10.00 -5.04
C ASN A 58 13.15 -9.61 -4.90
N PRO A 59 14.10 -10.37 -5.51
CA PRO A 59 15.54 -10.06 -5.43
C PRO A 59 15.94 -8.70 -5.99
N THR A 60 15.18 -8.13 -6.93
CA THR A 60 15.45 -6.81 -7.54
C THR A 60 14.58 -5.68 -6.96
N ALA A 61 13.64 -6.00 -6.06
CA ALA A 61 12.75 -5.00 -5.47
C ALA A 61 13.53 -3.96 -4.65
N VAL A 62 13.13 -2.71 -4.80
CA VAL A 62 13.66 -1.55 -4.07
C VAL A 62 12.54 -0.94 -3.23
N VAL A 63 12.89 -0.33 -2.11
CA VAL A 63 11.94 0.42 -1.26
C VAL A 63 12.32 1.88 -1.23
N THR A 64 11.41 2.75 -1.61
CA THR A 64 11.50 4.19 -1.34
C THR A 64 10.65 4.49 -0.11
N THR A 65 11.29 4.93 0.96
CA THR A 65 10.62 5.22 2.23
C THR A 65 10.81 6.66 2.66
N PHE A 66 9.79 7.23 3.28
CA PHE A 66 9.80 8.60 3.80
C PHE A 66 10.04 8.64 5.31
N PHE A 67 9.96 7.48 5.96
CA PHE A 67 10.26 7.31 7.38
C PHE A 67 11.01 5.98 7.58
N MET A 68 12.09 5.99 8.35
CA MET A 68 12.91 4.79 8.54
C MET A 68 12.32 3.89 9.63
N SER A 69 12.01 2.65 9.28
CA SER A 69 11.64 1.60 10.24
C SER A 69 12.85 0.76 10.64
N SER A 70 12.72 0.03 11.76
CA SER A 70 13.78 -0.89 12.21
C SER A 70 14.00 -2.06 11.24
N THR A 71 13.00 -2.44 10.47
CA THR A 71 13.10 -3.48 9.44
C THR A 71 13.91 -2.97 8.26
N LEU A 72 13.56 -1.81 7.72
CA LEU A 72 14.28 -1.20 6.59
C LEU A 72 15.72 -0.80 6.95
N ALA A 73 15.99 -0.43 8.20
CA ALA A 73 17.33 -0.13 8.65
C ALA A 73 18.26 -1.36 8.67
N LYS A 74 17.73 -2.57 8.62
CA LYS A 74 18.48 -3.84 8.55
C LYS A 74 18.54 -4.43 7.13
N ALA A 75 17.74 -3.91 6.20
CA ALA A 75 17.75 -4.34 4.82
C ALA A 75 19.03 -3.90 4.09
N ASP A 76 19.28 -4.45 2.91
CA ASP A 76 20.41 -4.04 2.07
C ASP A 76 20.30 -2.54 1.74
N PRO A 77 21.27 -1.71 2.15
CA PRO A 77 21.24 -0.26 1.89
C PRO A 77 21.16 0.10 0.39
N ALA A 78 21.66 -0.76 -0.49
CA ALA A 78 21.58 -0.55 -1.94
C ALA A 78 20.14 -0.65 -2.46
N ARG A 79 19.24 -1.26 -1.70
CA ARG A 79 17.85 -1.51 -2.05
C ARG A 79 16.86 -0.65 -1.25
N VAL A 80 17.35 0.24 -0.39
CA VAL A 80 16.51 1.16 0.40
C VAL A 80 16.86 2.60 0.05
N ARG A 81 15.90 3.32 -0.50
CA ARG A 81 16.00 4.73 -0.82
C ARG A 81 15.24 5.55 0.23
N PHE A 82 15.97 6.16 1.15
CA PHE A 82 15.37 7.00 2.19
C PHE A 82 15.26 8.45 1.70
N LEU A 83 14.05 8.99 1.66
CA LEU A 83 13.74 10.37 1.29
C LEU A 83 13.11 11.09 2.49
N PRO A 84 13.91 11.75 3.35
CA PRO A 84 13.39 12.49 4.49
C PRO A 84 12.64 13.73 4.01
N MET A 85 11.33 13.69 4.05
CA MET A 85 10.43 14.76 3.59
C MET A 85 9.41 15.11 4.65
N GLN A 86 8.96 16.37 4.65
CA GLN A 86 7.76 16.77 5.39
C GLN A 86 6.52 16.10 4.78
N MET A 87 5.51 15.79 5.58
CA MET A 87 4.29 15.10 5.12
C MET A 87 3.62 15.78 3.92
N ARG A 88 3.63 17.12 3.86
CA ARG A 88 3.11 17.85 2.71
C ARG A 88 3.88 17.51 1.43
N ALA A 89 5.21 17.45 1.50
CA ALA A 89 6.05 17.10 0.36
C ALA A 89 5.88 15.63 -0.04
N VAL A 90 5.64 14.73 0.92
CA VAL A 90 5.30 13.32 0.65
C VAL A 90 3.96 13.23 -0.10
N PHE A 91 2.96 14.00 0.32
CA PHE A 91 1.66 14.07 -0.35
C PHE A 91 1.84 14.52 -1.82
N ASP A 92 2.57 15.62 -2.03
CA ASP A 92 2.82 16.15 -3.38
C ASP A 92 3.63 15.14 -4.23
N TYR A 93 4.61 14.45 -3.64
CA TYR A 93 5.39 13.39 -4.31
C TYR A 93 4.50 12.23 -4.77
N LEU A 94 3.62 11.73 -3.89
CA LEU A 94 2.73 10.60 -4.15
C LEU A 94 1.54 10.96 -5.05
N SER A 95 1.26 12.25 -5.26
CA SER A 95 0.24 12.70 -6.22
C SER A 95 0.66 12.49 -7.67
N HIS A 96 1.87 11.99 -7.91
CA HIS A 96 2.43 11.78 -9.24
C HIS A 96 3.22 10.47 -9.31
N GLY A 97 3.07 9.75 -10.42
CA GLY A 97 3.96 8.64 -10.74
C GLY A 97 3.74 7.33 -9.96
N VAL A 98 2.58 7.13 -9.34
CA VAL A 98 2.20 5.84 -8.77
C VAL A 98 1.56 4.99 -9.88
N ASP A 99 2.08 3.79 -10.09
CA ASP A 99 1.50 2.85 -11.06
C ASP A 99 0.46 1.94 -10.40
N VAL A 100 0.79 1.36 -9.25
CA VAL A 100 -0.09 0.47 -8.49
C VAL A 100 -0.26 0.99 -7.07
N ALA A 101 -1.49 1.05 -6.57
CA ALA A 101 -1.81 1.37 -5.20
C ALA A 101 -2.34 0.14 -4.46
N LEU A 102 -1.72 -0.21 -3.33
CA LEU A 102 -2.18 -1.25 -2.42
C LEU A 102 -2.80 -0.60 -1.19
N LEU A 103 -4.11 -0.70 -1.06
CA LEU A 103 -4.89 -0.01 -0.03
C LEU A 103 -5.64 -1.01 0.85
N GLN A 104 -6.04 -0.58 2.05
CA GLN A 104 -7.03 -1.27 2.86
C GLN A 104 -8.33 -0.47 2.91
N VAL A 105 -9.46 -1.14 2.72
CA VAL A 105 -10.80 -0.58 2.78
C VAL A 105 -11.69 -1.42 3.68
N GLY A 106 -12.77 -0.84 4.17
CA GLY A 106 -13.79 -1.52 4.95
C GLY A 106 -15.15 -0.90 4.77
N PHE A 107 -16.20 -1.64 5.08
CA PHE A 107 -17.55 -1.07 5.15
C PHE A 107 -17.75 -0.37 6.49
N ASP A 108 -18.43 0.76 6.47
CA ASP A 108 -18.95 1.36 7.68
C ASP A 108 -20.27 0.67 8.12
N ARG A 109 -20.87 1.14 9.23
CA ARG A 109 -22.12 0.58 9.75
C ARG A 109 -23.34 0.84 8.87
N GLU A 110 -23.24 1.76 7.91
CA GLU A 110 -24.29 2.08 6.94
C GLU A 110 -24.08 1.35 5.60
N GLY A 111 -23.04 0.52 5.49
CA GLY A 111 -22.73 -0.26 4.30
C GLY A 111 -21.99 0.55 3.21
N VAL A 112 -21.45 1.71 3.55
CA VAL A 112 -20.65 2.52 2.63
C VAL A 112 -19.19 2.05 2.68
N LEU A 113 -18.59 1.79 1.51
CA LEU A 113 -17.18 1.44 1.40
C LEU A 113 -16.33 2.70 1.67
N ARG A 114 -15.42 2.58 2.63
CA ARG A 114 -14.55 3.67 3.04
C ARG A 114 -13.10 3.25 3.08
N MET A 115 -12.21 4.21 2.96
CA MET A 115 -10.82 4.02 3.38
C MET A 115 -10.79 3.54 4.82
N GLY A 116 -9.81 2.73 5.18
CA GLY A 116 -9.71 2.14 6.51
C GLY A 116 -9.63 3.15 7.66
N PRO A 117 -9.11 2.77 8.83
CA PRO A 117 -9.16 3.62 10.03
C PRO A 117 -8.30 4.89 9.93
N ASN A 118 -7.47 4.96 8.91
CA ASN A 118 -6.59 6.09 8.62
C ASN A 118 -6.62 6.41 7.11
N VAL A 119 -6.62 7.68 6.76
CA VAL A 119 -6.60 8.11 5.35
C VAL A 119 -5.19 8.11 4.77
N ASP A 120 -4.19 8.41 5.61
CA ASP A 120 -2.78 8.53 5.23
C ASP A 120 -2.59 9.37 3.95
N PHE A 121 -1.86 8.86 2.96
CA PHE A 121 -1.67 9.51 1.66
C PHE A 121 -2.59 8.97 0.56
N ASN A 122 -3.60 8.18 0.92
CA ASN A 122 -4.45 7.49 -0.05
C ASN A 122 -5.14 8.44 -1.04
N ALA A 123 -5.53 9.65 -0.60
CA ALA A 123 -6.14 10.64 -1.50
C ALA A 123 -5.15 11.14 -2.58
N ALA A 124 -3.87 11.34 -2.22
CA ALA A 124 -2.83 11.70 -3.18
C ALA A 124 -2.59 10.57 -4.18
N VAL A 125 -2.49 9.35 -3.66
CA VAL A 125 -2.21 8.15 -4.47
C VAL A 125 -3.33 7.85 -5.44
N LEU A 126 -4.60 7.93 -5.01
CA LEU A 126 -5.76 7.69 -5.87
C LEU A 126 -5.87 8.70 -7.03
N SER A 127 -5.24 9.87 -6.90
CA SER A 127 -5.21 10.85 -7.99
C SER A 127 -4.23 10.48 -9.11
N SER A 128 -3.27 9.58 -8.87
CA SER A 128 -2.21 9.23 -9.82
C SER A 128 -2.12 7.75 -10.15
N ALA A 129 -2.60 6.87 -9.29
CA ALA A 129 -2.50 5.42 -9.49
C ALA A 129 -3.24 4.97 -10.76
N LYS A 130 -2.58 4.13 -11.55
CA LYS A 130 -3.14 3.52 -12.77
C LYS A 130 -3.92 2.25 -12.45
N THR A 131 -3.53 1.57 -11.38
CA THR A 131 -4.17 0.35 -10.89
C THR A 131 -4.33 0.44 -9.38
N VAL A 132 -5.54 0.21 -8.88
CA VAL A 132 -5.87 0.21 -7.46
C VAL A 132 -6.29 -1.19 -7.03
N ILE A 133 -5.51 -1.81 -6.15
CA ILE A 133 -5.81 -3.10 -5.54
C ILE A 133 -6.14 -2.83 -4.07
N ALA A 134 -7.37 -3.11 -3.66
CA ALA A 134 -7.81 -2.88 -2.30
C ALA A 134 -8.03 -4.19 -1.54
N GLU A 135 -7.47 -4.29 -0.34
CA GLU A 135 -7.87 -5.31 0.63
C GLU A 135 -9.17 -4.87 1.30
N LEU A 136 -10.25 -5.59 1.06
CA LEU A 136 -11.47 -5.47 1.84
C LEU A 136 -11.36 -6.33 3.09
N ASN A 137 -11.07 -5.68 4.20
CA ASN A 137 -11.00 -6.36 5.49
C ASN A 137 -12.40 -6.40 6.12
N ARG A 138 -13.04 -7.59 6.11
CA ARG A 138 -14.39 -7.77 6.66
C ARG A 138 -14.46 -7.69 8.18
N GLY A 139 -13.32 -7.91 8.87
CA GLY A 139 -13.19 -7.70 10.32
C GLY A 139 -13.10 -6.22 10.71
N LEU A 140 -12.88 -5.32 9.74
CA LEU A 140 -12.76 -3.89 9.96
C LEU A 140 -14.09 -3.19 9.71
N VAL A 141 -14.62 -2.52 10.73
CA VAL A 141 -15.71 -1.55 10.57
C VAL A 141 -15.11 -0.15 10.41
N ALA A 142 -15.21 0.41 9.22
CA ALA A 142 -14.67 1.73 8.93
C ALA A 142 -15.42 2.83 9.69
N PRO A 143 -14.74 3.94 10.09
CA PRO A 143 -15.39 5.06 10.73
C PRO A 143 -16.42 5.75 9.81
N LEU A 144 -17.60 6.12 10.31
CA LEU A 144 -18.63 6.82 9.53
C LEU A 144 -18.13 8.17 8.95
N CYS A 145 -17.19 8.83 9.62
CA CYS A 145 -16.56 10.06 9.14
C CYS A 145 -15.38 9.82 8.19
N GLY A 146 -15.04 8.55 7.91
CA GLY A 146 -13.97 8.18 6.97
C GLY A 146 -14.31 8.58 5.54
N ILE A 147 -13.27 8.76 4.71
CA ILE A 147 -13.45 9.09 3.30
C ILE A 147 -14.07 7.90 2.57
N ALA A 148 -15.22 8.12 1.92
CA ALA A 148 -15.82 7.12 1.05
C ALA A 148 -14.95 6.92 -0.21
N ILE A 149 -14.86 5.69 -0.66
CA ILE A 149 -14.21 5.34 -1.92
C ILE A 149 -15.27 4.78 -2.89
N ASP A 150 -15.27 5.28 -4.10
CA ASP A 150 -16.12 4.74 -5.15
C ASP A 150 -15.58 3.35 -5.54
N PRO A 151 -16.38 2.27 -5.46
CA PRO A 151 -15.97 0.96 -5.94
C PRO A 151 -15.43 0.94 -7.38
N ALA A 152 -15.88 1.87 -8.22
CA ALA A 152 -15.39 2.01 -9.60
C ALA A 152 -13.93 2.48 -9.69
N GLN A 153 -13.35 2.98 -8.60
CA GLN A 153 -11.93 3.35 -8.52
C GLN A 153 -11.03 2.15 -8.14
N ILE A 154 -11.62 0.98 -7.87
CA ILE A 154 -10.90 -0.22 -7.44
C ILE A 154 -10.88 -1.22 -8.59
N ASP A 155 -9.70 -1.53 -9.11
CA ASP A 155 -9.53 -2.50 -10.21
C ASP A 155 -9.58 -3.95 -9.71
N ALA A 156 -9.13 -4.20 -8.48
CA ALA A 156 -9.20 -5.51 -7.86
C ALA A 156 -9.48 -5.42 -6.36
N LEU A 157 -10.47 -6.20 -5.89
CA LEU A 157 -10.84 -6.29 -4.48
C LEU A 157 -10.42 -7.63 -3.91
N PHE A 158 -9.47 -7.61 -2.99
CA PHE A 158 -8.96 -8.79 -2.28
C PHE A 158 -9.62 -8.87 -0.91
N GLU A 159 -10.43 -9.91 -0.68
CA GLU A 159 -11.18 -10.02 0.57
C GLU A 159 -10.39 -10.78 1.64
N THR A 160 -10.40 -10.24 2.85
CA THR A 160 -9.85 -10.87 4.06
C THR A 160 -10.82 -10.75 5.24
N ASP A 161 -10.60 -11.58 6.24
CA ASP A 161 -11.34 -11.57 7.51
C ASP A 161 -10.31 -11.57 8.65
N ARG A 162 -9.83 -10.37 9.03
CA ARG A 162 -8.75 -10.18 10.01
C ARG A 162 -9.13 -9.22 11.12
#